data_12ea9570aaca94039fc628197c2b5068
#
_entry.id   12ea9570aaca94039fc628197c2b5068
#
_cell.length_a   1.000
_cell.length_b   1.000
_cell.length_c   1.000
_cell.angle_alpha   90.00
_cell.angle_beta   90.00
_cell.angle_gamma   90.00
#
_symmetry.space_group_name_H-M   'P 1'
#
loop_
_entity.id
_entity.type
_entity.pdbx_description
1 polymer ?
#
loop_
_entity_poly.entity_id
_entity_poly.type
_entity_poly.pdbx_seq_one_letter_code
_entity_poly.pdbx_strand_id
1 'polypeptide(L)'
;MNKPRPKHLALHLIKLPLPGFVSILHRISGLLLFVALPLLLLMLQYSLRSIETYSQLQAVLAHPLLKLMLIGLLWAFLHHFCAGLRYLAIDLHYVRDLAQARNSSKLVLVMSLVLTVLIGAKLW
;
A
#
# COMPACT_ATOMS: atom_id res chain seq x y z
N MET A 1 -17.97 -30.94 24.35
CA MET A 1 -16.56 -31.33 24.09
C MET A 1 -15.66 -30.08 24.10
N ASN A 2 -14.82 -29.92 25.14
CA ASN A 2 -13.87 -28.81 25.23
C ASN A 2 -12.72 -29.07 24.25
N LYS A 3 -12.74 -28.42 23.07
CA LYS A 3 -11.57 -28.43 22.19
C LYS A 3 -10.44 -27.67 22.87
N PRO A 4 -9.22 -28.24 23.00
CA PRO A 4 -8.11 -27.54 23.60
C PRO A 4 -7.80 -26.27 22.77
N ARG A 5 -7.72 -25.11 23.41
CA ARG A 5 -7.36 -23.84 22.75
C ARG A 5 -5.91 -23.93 22.29
N PRO A 6 -5.59 -23.56 21.03
CA PRO A 6 -4.21 -23.52 20.56
C PRO A 6 -3.40 -22.57 21.44
N LYS A 7 -2.24 -23.05 21.96
CA LYS A 7 -1.35 -22.27 22.84
C LYS A 7 -0.12 -21.71 22.11
N HIS A 8 -0.10 -21.77 20.78
CA HIS A 8 1.06 -21.37 19.99
C HIS A 8 0.67 -20.36 18.91
N LEU A 9 1.58 -19.44 18.60
CA LEU A 9 1.47 -18.43 17.53
C LEU A 9 2.22 -18.90 16.27
N ALA A 10 1.87 -20.06 15.74
CA ALA A 10 2.41 -20.53 14.47
C ALA A 10 1.70 -19.85 13.30
N LEU A 11 2.15 -18.65 12.92
CA LEU A 11 1.52 -17.81 11.88
C LEU A 11 1.37 -18.53 10.54
N HIS A 12 2.27 -19.46 10.22
CA HIS A 12 2.23 -20.27 9.00
C HIS A 12 1.10 -21.32 8.99
N LEU A 13 0.54 -21.67 10.15
CA LEU A 13 -0.60 -22.58 10.29
C LEU A 13 -1.95 -21.84 10.35
N ILE A 14 -1.94 -20.53 10.53
CA ILE A 14 -3.15 -19.74 10.64
C ILE A 14 -3.60 -19.27 9.25
N LYS A 15 -4.74 -19.75 8.79
CA LYS A 15 -5.39 -19.20 7.57
C LYS A 15 -5.97 -17.83 7.90
N LEU A 16 -5.23 -16.78 7.56
CA LEU A 16 -5.69 -15.41 7.77
C LEU A 16 -6.92 -15.12 6.89
N PRO A 17 -8.01 -14.60 7.46
CA PRO A 17 -9.14 -14.13 6.68
C PRO A 17 -8.72 -12.89 5.88
N LEU A 18 -9.38 -12.64 4.73
CA LEU A 18 -9.05 -11.52 3.85
C LEU A 18 -8.97 -10.15 4.55
N PRO A 19 -9.86 -9.78 5.48
CA PRO A 19 -9.73 -8.53 6.24
C PRO A 19 -8.45 -8.46 7.06
N GLY A 20 -7.98 -9.57 7.62
CA GLY A 20 -6.72 -9.66 8.36
C GLY A 20 -5.52 -9.45 7.44
N PHE A 21 -5.54 -10.04 6.24
CA PHE A 21 -4.50 -9.85 5.25
C PHE A 21 -4.38 -8.38 4.82
N VAL A 22 -5.51 -7.72 4.48
CA VAL A 22 -5.53 -6.28 4.15
C VAL A 22 -5.03 -5.42 5.31
N SER A 23 -5.32 -5.80 6.55
CA SER A 23 -4.80 -5.12 7.74
C SER A 23 -3.27 -5.18 7.84
N ILE A 24 -2.68 -6.34 7.57
CA ILE A 24 -1.21 -6.51 7.56
C ILE A 24 -0.59 -5.69 6.42
N LEU A 25 -1.14 -5.76 5.21
CA LEU A 25 -0.66 -4.98 4.07
C LEU A 25 -0.75 -3.47 4.35
N HIS A 26 -1.80 -2.99 5.01
CA HIS A 26 -1.92 -1.58 5.40
C HIS A 26 -0.77 -1.15 6.33
N ARG A 27 -0.39 -1.98 7.31
CA ARG A 27 0.73 -1.69 8.22
C ARG A 27 2.07 -1.71 7.48
N ILE A 28 2.29 -2.72 6.63
CA ILE A 28 3.54 -2.83 5.83
C ILE A 28 3.66 -1.64 4.87
N SER A 29 2.59 -1.29 4.17
CA SER A 29 2.59 -0.13 3.27
C SER A 29 2.86 1.18 4.01
N GLY A 30 2.28 1.37 5.21
CA GLY A 30 2.56 2.54 6.04
C GLY A 30 4.04 2.64 6.47
N LEU A 31 4.63 1.53 6.89
CA LEU A 31 6.06 1.48 7.22
C LEU A 31 6.94 1.79 6.00
N LEU A 32 6.60 1.22 4.85
CA LEU A 32 7.35 1.43 3.61
C LEU A 32 7.28 2.91 3.17
N LEU A 33 6.11 3.53 3.25
CA LEU A 33 5.92 4.95 2.96
C LEU A 33 6.70 5.84 3.92
N PHE A 34 6.68 5.51 5.21
CA PHE A 34 7.45 6.25 6.22
C PHE A 34 8.94 6.23 5.93
N VAL A 35 9.50 5.06 5.59
CA VAL A 35 10.92 4.91 5.22
C VAL A 35 11.24 5.59 3.89
N ALA A 36 10.32 5.58 2.92
CA ALA A 36 10.51 6.22 1.62
C ALA A 36 10.41 7.76 1.68
N LEU A 37 9.70 8.32 2.65
CA LEU A 37 9.42 9.76 2.72
C LEU A 37 10.68 10.63 2.70
N PRO A 38 11.74 10.39 3.48
CA PRO A 38 12.98 11.17 3.40
C PRO A 38 13.63 11.14 2.01
N LEU A 39 13.62 9.97 1.35
CA LEU A 39 14.16 9.83 0.00
C LEU A 39 13.36 10.62 -1.02
N LEU A 40 12.03 10.58 -0.94
CA LEU A 40 11.15 11.36 -1.82
C LEU A 40 11.36 12.87 -1.63
N LEU A 41 11.55 13.32 -0.38
CA LEU A 41 11.85 14.73 -0.09
C LEU A 41 13.22 15.14 -0.63
N LEU A 42 14.23 14.29 -0.52
CA LEU A 42 15.55 14.54 -1.11
C LEU A 42 15.48 14.61 -2.64
N MET A 43 14.73 13.71 -3.28
CA MET A 43 14.50 13.73 -4.72
C MET A 43 13.79 15.02 -5.15
N LEU A 44 12.76 15.43 -4.41
CA LEU A 44 12.07 16.69 -4.65
C LEU A 44 13.03 17.89 -4.50
N GLN A 45 13.78 17.95 -3.42
CA GLN A 45 14.77 19.00 -3.19
C GLN A 45 15.81 19.06 -4.33
N TYR A 46 16.30 17.90 -4.75
CA TYR A 46 17.28 17.81 -5.84
C TYR A 46 16.69 18.27 -7.18
N SER A 47 15.44 17.92 -7.46
CA SER A 47 14.73 18.33 -8.68
C SER A 47 14.49 19.85 -8.78
N LEU A 48 14.40 20.53 -7.65
CA LEU A 48 14.12 21.98 -7.60
C LEU A 48 15.38 22.86 -7.58
N ARG A 49 16.59 22.28 -7.55
CA ARG A 49 17.82 23.05 -7.48
C ARG A 49 18.19 23.77 -8.77
N SER A 50 18.12 23.05 -9.90
CA SER A 50 18.44 23.57 -11.23
C SER A 50 17.85 22.70 -12.34
N ILE A 51 17.82 23.22 -13.56
CA ILE A 51 17.42 22.44 -14.75
C ILE A 51 18.36 21.25 -14.95
N GLU A 52 19.65 21.41 -14.66
CA GLU A 52 20.63 20.35 -14.79
C GLU A 52 20.35 19.20 -13.79
N THR A 53 20.15 19.49 -12.51
CA THR A 53 19.84 18.48 -11.49
C THR A 53 18.50 17.79 -11.79
N TYR A 54 17.53 18.51 -12.32
CA TYR A 54 16.27 17.93 -12.76
C TYR A 54 16.48 16.93 -13.91
N SER A 55 17.25 17.28 -14.94
CA SER A 55 17.52 16.38 -16.06
C SER A 55 18.32 15.14 -15.63
N GLN A 56 19.27 15.30 -14.71
CA GLN A 56 20.00 14.17 -14.13
C GLN A 56 19.06 13.22 -13.37
N LEU A 57 18.16 13.77 -12.56
CA LEU A 57 17.15 12.98 -11.85
C LEU A 57 16.24 12.24 -12.82
N GLN A 58 15.78 12.89 -13.90
CA GLN A 58 14.97 12.23 -14.92
C GLN A 58 15.72 11.06 -15.57
N ALA A 59 17.01 11.22 -15.89
CA ALA A 59 17.82 10.16 -16.45
C ALA A 59 17.95 8.95 -15.51
N VAL A 60 18.14 9.21 -14.21
CA VAL A 60 18.19 8.16 -13.18
C VAL A 60 16.82 7.45 -13.06
N LEU A 61 15.72 8.20 -13.02
CA LEU A 61 14.37 7.66 -12.92
C LEU A 61 13.89 6.93 -14.18
N ALA A 62 14.55 7.15 -15.32
CA ALA A 62 14.31 6.40 -16.56
C ALA A 62 14.76 4.93 -16.47
N HIS A 63 15.61 4.57 -15.48
CA HIS A 63 16.07 3.20 -15.32
C HIS A 63 14.91 2.27 -14.96
N PRO A 64 14.74 1.13 -15.66
CA PRO A 64 13.56 0.27 -15.50
C PRO A 64 13.37 -0.28 -14.10
N LEU A 65 14.46 -0.58 -13.37
CA LEU A 65 14.39 -1.04 -11.99
C LEU A 65 13.80 0.04 -11.05
N LEU A 66 14.22 1.31 -11.23
CA LEU A 66 13.71 2.41 -10.44
C LEU A 66 12.23 2.70 -10.76
N LYS A 67 11.85 2.61 -12.05
CA LYS A 67 10.43 2.70 -12.43
C LYS A 67 9.60 1.63 -11.73
N LEU A 68 10.08 0.38 -11.72
CA LEU A 68 9.38 -0.72 -11.04
C LEU A 68 9.26 -0.47 -9.54
N MET A 69 10.32 0.03 -8.89
CA MET A 69 10.29 0.39 -7.46
C MET A 69 9.29 1.52 -7.18
N LEU A 70 9.24 2.53 -8.04
CA LEU A 70 8.29 3.65 -7.91
C LEU A 70 6.85 3.20 -8.15
N ILE A 71 6.60 2.28 -9.08
CA ILE A 71 5.26 1.66 -9.27
C ILE A 71 4.86 0.88 -8.01
N GLY A 72 5.78 0.12 -7.42
CA GLY A 72 5.55 -0.57 -6.16
C GLY A 72 5.24 0.39 -5.00
N LEU A 73 5.95 1.51 -4.93
CA LEU A 73 5.70 2.57 -3.93
C LEU A 73 4.36 3.28 -4.18
N LEU A 74 4.01 3.53 -5.44
CA LEU A 74 2.70 4.07 -5.83
C LEU A 74 1.57 3.13 -5.39
N TRP A 75 1.72 1.81 -5.64
CA TRP A 75 0.75 0.84 -5.15
C TRP A 75 0.67 0.83 -3.63
N ALA A 76 1.79 0.87 -2.92
CA ALA A 76 1.82 0.94 -1.46
C ALA A 76 1.07 2.16 -0.94
N PHE A 77 1.24 3.33 -1.59
CA PHE A 77 0.52 4.56 -1.25
C PHE A 77 -0.99 4.41 -1.48
N LEU A 78 -1.39 3.94 -2.66
CA LEU A 78 -2.81 3.80 -3.00
C LEU A 78 -3.50 2.73 -2.15
N HIS A 79 -2.81 1.61 -1.87
CA HIS A 79 -3.32 0.58 -0.97
C HIS A 79 -3.48 1.13 0.46
N HIS A 80 -2.47 1.83 0.96
CA HIS A 80 -2.51 2.43 2.30
C HIS A 80 -3.66 3.43 2.42
N PHE A 81 -3.84 4.28 1.42
CA PHE A 81 -4.92 5.26 1.37
C PHE A 81 -6.31 4.58 1.34
N CYS A 82 -6.52 3.65 0.41
CA CYS A 82 -7.80 2.93 0.29
C CYS A 82 -8.13 2.13 1.56
N ALA A 83 -7.13 1.46 2.15
CA ALA A 83 -7.31 0.74 3.40
C ALA A 83 -7.59 1.69 4.57
N GLY A 84 -6.95 2.86 4.61
CA GLY A 84 -7.22 3.91 5.60
C GLY A 84 -8.67 4.40 5.53
N LEU A 85 -9.19 4.69 4.33
CA LEU A 85 -10.61 5.04 4.13
C LEU A 85 -11.55 3.92 4.59
N ARG A 86 -11.17 2.65 4.33
CA ARG A 86 -11.93 1.51 4.84
C ARG A 86 -11.98 1.48 6.37
N TYR A 87 -10.87 1.76 7.06
CA TYR A 87 -10.85 1.82 8.52
C TYR A 87 -11.75 2.92 9.06
N LEU A 88 -11.75 4.10 8.45
CA LEU A 88 -12.68 5.18 8.80
C LEU A 88 -14.14 4.73 8.62
N ALA A 89 -14.45 3.99 7.54
CA ALA A 89 -15.79 3.46 7.31
C ALA A 89 -16.19 2.42 8.38
N ILE A 90 -15.24 1.63 8.88
CA ILE A 90 -15.48 0.70 10.01
C ILE A 90 -15.75 1.49 11.28
N ASP A 91 -14.98 2.51 11.59
CA ASP A 91 -15.13 3.35 12.79
C ASP A 91 -16.47 4.10 12.78
N LEU A 92 -16.93 4.50 11.61
CA LEU A 92 -18.25 5.10 11.39
C LEU A 92 -19.40 4.08 11.35
N HIS A 93 -19.12 2.79 11.63
CA HIS A 93 -20.11 1.71 11.65
C HIS A 93 -20.83 1.43 10.33
N TYR A 94 -20.23 1.83 9.18
CA TYR A 94 -20.75 1.46 7.86
C TYR A 94 -20.48 -0.02 7.51
N VAL A 95 -19.47 -0.63 8.12
CA VAL A 95 -19.12 -2.04 7.95
C VAL A 95 -19.45 -2.77 9.25
N ARG A 96 -20.58 -3.50 9.27
CA ARG A 96 -21.17 -4.07 10.50
C ARG A 96 -21.05 -5.58 10.61
N ASP A 97 -20.92 -6.27 9.49
CA ASP A 97 -20.89 -7.73 9.45
C ASP A 97 -19.65 -8.28 8.71
N LEU A 98 -19.44 -9.59 8.81
CA LEU A 98 -18.30 -10.28 8.22
C LEU A 98 -18.33 -10.25 6.68
N ALA A 99 -19.52 -10.28 6.05
CA ALA A 99 -19.67 -10.22 4.62
C ALA A 99 -19.24 -8.85 4.09
N GLN A 100 -19.71 -7.76 4.72
CA GLN A 100 -19.29 -6.39 4.42
C GLN A 100 -17.79 -6.20 4.63
N ALA A 101 -17.22 -6.75 5.71
CA ALA A 101 -15.78 -6.70 5.97
C ALA A 101 -14.96 -7.40 4.89
N ARG A 102 -15.43 -8.54 4.36
CA ARG A 102 -14.78 -9.23 3.23
C ARG A 102 -14.90 -8.45 1.93
N ASN A 103 -16.10 -7.93 1.63
CA ASN A 103 -16.34 -7.18 0.39
C ASN A 103 -15.57 -5.87 0.35
N SER A 104 -15.54 -5.11 1.46
CA SER A 104 -14.73 -3.89 1.56
C SER A 104 -13.24 -4.18 1.43
N SER A 105 -12.76 -5.32 1.93
CA SER A 105 -11.36 -5.75 1.76
C SER A 105 -11.02 -6.07 0.30
N LYS A 106 -11.93 -6.76 -0.42
CA LYS A 106 -11.77 -7.00 -1.87
C LYS A 106 -11.73 -5.69 -2.63
N LEU A 107 -12.64 -4.76 -2.29
CA LEU A 107 -12.68 -3.45 -2.92
C LEU A 107 -11.36 -2.68 -2.76
N VAL A 108 -10.76 -2.67 -1.58
CA VAL A 108 -9.45 -2.05 -1.33
C VAL A 108 -8.37 -2.63 -2.25
N LEU A 109 -8.28 -3.96 -2.35
CA LEU A 109 -7.27 -4.61 -3.20
C LEU A 109 -7.48 -4.29 -4.68
N VAL A 110 -8.71 -4.41 -5.18
CA VAL A 110 -9.03 -4.14 -6.58
C VAL A 110 -8.81 -2.67 -6.91
N MET A 111 -9.34 -1.75 -6.09
CA MET A 111 -9.20 -0.31 -6.34
C MET A 111 -7.75 0.14 -6.32
N SER A 112 -6.96 -0.31 -5.35
CA SER A 112 -5.54 0.06 -5.29
C SER A 112 -4.75 -0.44 -6.51
N LEU A 113 -5.02 -1.65 -7.01
CA LEU A 113 -4.38 -2.18 -8.21
C LEU A 113 -4.83 -1.44 -9.47
N VAL A 114 -6.13 -1.22 -9.65
CA VAL A 114 -6.67 -0.51 -10.82
C VAL A 114 -6.11 0.92 -10.87
N LEU A 115 -6.13 1.65 -9.75
CA LEU A 115 -5.58 3.00 -9.68
C LEU A 115 -4.07 3.01 -9.96
N THR A 116 -3.32 2.02 -9.47
CA THR A 116 -1.88 1.90 -9.76
C THR A 116 -1.62 1.73 -11.25
N VAL A 117 -2.39 0.87 -11.92
CA VAL A 117 -2.25 0.66 -13.37
C VAL A 117 -2.62 1.93 -14.13
N LEU A 118 -3.74 2.57 -13.81
CA LEU A 118 -4.21 3.77 -14.51
C LEU A 118 -3.24 4.96 -14.32
N ILE A 119 -2.77 5.19 -13.10
CA ILE A 119 -1.84 6.29 -12.82
C ILE A 119 -0.45 5.95 -13.37
N GLY A 120 0.02 4.73 -13.16
CA GLY A 120 1.31 4.28 -13.70
C GLY A 120 1.39 4.38 -15.21
N ALA A 121 0.35 3.96 -15.94
CA ALA A 121 0.28 4.09 -17.39
C ALA A 121 0.24 5.55 -17.90
N LYS A 122 -0.21 6.49 -17.05
CA LYS A 122 -0.22 7.92 -17.36
C LYS A 122 1.12 8.61 -17.09
N LEU A 123 1.88 8.09 -16.14
CA LEU A 123 3.17 8.67 -15.74
C LEU A 123 4.33 8.20 -16.63
N TRP A 124 4.18 7.04 -17.27
CA TRP A 124 5.16 6.38 -18.14
C TRP A 124 4.55 5.84 -19.42
#